data_3bd6bbe5c235215af38e6105f72403f2
#
_entry.id   3bd6bbe5c235215af38e6105f72403f2
#
_cell.length_a   1.000
_cell.length_b   1.000
_cell.length_c   1.000
_cell.angle_alpha   90.00
_cell.angle_beta   90.00
_cell.angle_gamma   90.00
#
_symmetry.space_group_name_H-M   'P 1'
#
loop_
_entity.id
_entity.type
_entity.pdbx_description
1 polymer ?
#
loop_
_entity_poly.entity_id
_entity_poly.type
_entity_poly.pdbx_seq_one_letter_code
_entity_poly.pdbx_strand_id
1 'polypeptide(L)'
;MILTTTEGQKNLPRYFSQVFKMLQRMESGRLDIALPDGRVFRNEGAKPGPVARVDIHDPDVFARLIREGELGFSDAYLEGGWSTPDLRAFMDLVHLGTETVYDDFTGKFLVQAYERLRFWLHRNNRKQAKKNISYHYDLGNDFYSLWLDETMTYSSALFETGQESLEKAQTAKYASLVDEMGAKPGDHILEIGCGWGGFAEYAAKERDLRVTGLTISQEQLKYATQRIEKAGLSDKVTFKLQDYRDERGQYDGIASIEMFEAVGQKYWPVYFQTVRDRLKPGARATLQIITVADRRWDVYKNGVDFIQKYIFPGGMLPAPTVLRQEIQQAGLDVVKSKEFGPSYDLTLRRWYDTFNDKWDQVAAMGFDERFRRMWNYYLTACGAAFDTGNCDVTQITVAKPN
;
A
#
# COMPACT_ATOMS: atom_id res chain seq x y z
N MET A 1 37.54 -3.28 11.64
CA MET A 1 37.39 -2.52 12.93
C MET A 1 36.02 -1.82 12.88
N ILE A 2 35.22 -1.96 13.94
CA ILE A 2 33.95 -1.27 14.05
C ILE A 2 34.16 0.03 14.79
N LEU A 3 33.68 1.13 14.23
CA LEU A 3 33.76 2.50 14.76
C LEU A 3 32.40 2.94 15.32
N THR A 4 32.37 3.58 16.46
CA THR A 4 31.13 4.10 17.08
C THR A 4 31.06 5.64 17.11
N THR A 5 32.08 6.30 16.54
CA THR A 5 32.14 7.75 16.40
C THR A 5 32.83 8.13 15.11
N THR A 6 32.48 9.30 14.58
CA THR A 6 33.16 9.92 13.43
C THR A 6 34.27 10.85 13.82
N GLU A 7 34.48 11.09 15.13
CA GLU A 7 35.55 11.97 15.66
C GLU A 7 36.93 11.42 15.29
N GLY A 8 37.81 12.28 14.85
CA GLY A 8 39.18 11.91 14.43
C GLY A 8 39.25 11.18 13.09
N GLN A 9 38.13 10.85 12.44
CA GLN A 9 38.12 10.16 11.15
C GLN A 9 38.28 11.15 10.00
N LYS A 10 39.25 10.87 9.11
CA LYS A 10 39.53 11.68 7.92
C LYS A 10 38.87 11.08 6.68
N ASN A 11 38.70 11.89 5.65
CA ASN A 11 38.17 11.46 4.33
C ASN A 11 36.84 10.73 4.42
N LEU A 12 35.94 11.22 5.27
CA LEU A 12 34.55 10.71 5.31
C LEU A 12 33.73 11.25 4.13
N PRO A 13 32.75 10.51 3.64
CA PRO A 13 31.80 11.00 2.66
C PRO A 13 31.14 12.32 3.11
N ARG A 14 30.80 13.18 2.14
CA ARG A 14 30.13 14.44 2.43
C ARG A 14 28.84 14.22 3.21
N TYR A 15 28.65 14.96 4.32
CA TYR A 15 27.53 14.86 5.25
C TYR A 15 27.43 13.56 6.07
N PHE A 16 28.31 12.58 5.89
CA PHE A 16 28.26 11.33 6.65
C PHE A 16 28.30 11.58 8.17
N SER A 17 29.21 12.43 8.66
CA SER A 17 29.29 12.74 10.10
C SER A 17 28.00 13.37 10.63
N GLN A 18 27.33 14.19 9.83
CA GLN A 18 26.05 14.81 10.22
C GLN A 18 24.95 13.74 10.28
N VAL A 19 24.84 12.89 9.26
CA VAL A 19 23.87 11.79 9.23
C VAL A 19 24.11 10.83 10.39
N PHE A 20 25.36 10.43 10.62
CA PHE A 20 25.70 9.51 11.71
C PHE A 20 25.35 10.09 13.09
N LYS A 21 25.58 11.40 13.29
CA LYS A 21 25.17 12.11 14.53
C LYS A 21 23.64 12.11 14.72
N MET A 22 22.86 12.25 13.65
CA MET A 22 21.40 12.15 13.73
C MET A 22 20.97 10.73 14.10
N LEU A 23 21.60 9.71 13.52
CA LEU A 23 21.32 8.30 13.82
C LEU A 23 21.66 7.94 15.29
N GLN A 24 22.57 8.63 15.96
CA GLN A 24 22.85 8.42 17.39
C GLN A 24 21.66 8.68 18.32
N ARG A 25 20.58 9.29 17.81
CA ARG A 25 19.33 9.48 18.54
C ARG A 25 18.43 8.23 18.49
N MET A 26 18.83 7.19 17.77
CA MET A 26 18.10 5.93 17.69
C MET A 26 18.03 5.27 19.07
N GLU A 27 16.82 4.98 19.53
CA GLU A 27 16.59 4.39 20.87
C GLU A 27 16.69 2.87 20.89
N SER A 28 16.36 2.23 19.78
CA SER A 28 16.22 0.77 19.70
C SER A 28 16.92 0.21 18.47
N GLY A 29 17.43 -1.03 18.60
CA GLY A 29 18.05 -1.75 17.51
C GLY A 29 19.48 -1.31 17.20
N ARG A 30 20.03 -1.81 16.07
CA ARG A 30 21.42 -1.56 15.66
C ARG A 30 21.51 -1.35 14.16
N LEU A 31 22.28 -0.34 13.75
CA LEU A 31 22.62 -0.09 12.34
C LEU A 31 24.13 -0.10 12.15
N ASP A 32 24.63 -0.98 11.32
CA ASP A 32 26.00 -1.02 10.84
C ASP A 32 26.08 -0.40 9.44
N ILE A 33 26.88 0.64 9.26
CA ILE A 33 27.09 1.33 7.98
C ILE A 33 28.50 1.04 7.49
N ALA A 34 28.62 0.26 6.42
CA ALA A 34 29.91 -0.01 5.77
C ALA A 34 30.17 0.99 4.65
N LEU A 35 31.28 1.70 4.71
CA LEU A 35 31.72 2.65 3.69
C LEU A 35 32.53 1.95 2.59
N PRO A 36 32.66 2.55 1.38
CA PRO A 36 33.43 1.96 0.28
C PRO A 36 34.90 1.72 0.58
N ASP A 37 35.47 2.42 1.56
CA ASP A 37 36.85 2.26 2.00
C ASP A 37 37.06 1.14 3.04
N GLY A 38 35.99 0.38 3.33
CA GLY A 38 36.02 -0.77 4.25
C GLY A 38 35.80 -0.43 5.72
N ARG A 39 35.67 0.86 6.09
CA ARG A 39 35.30 1.22 7.45
C ARG A 39 33.85 0.88 7.73
N VAL A 40 33.57 0.38 8.93
CA VAL A 40 32.19 0.07 9.38
C VAL A 40 31.89 0.92 10.60
N PHE A 41 30.82 1.67 10.52
CA PHE A 41 30.32 2.51 11.63
C PHE A 41 29.07 1.87 12.22
N ARG A 42 29.07 1.68 13.53
CA ARG A 42 27.94 1.12 14.28
C ARG A 42 27.24 2.18 15.10
N ASN A 43 25.95 2.22 14.94
CA ASN A 43 25.06 2.90 15.87
C ASN A 43 24.14 1.85 16.53
N GLU A 44 24.04 1.87 17.86
CA GLU A 44 23.26 0.91 18.64
C GLU A 44 22.45 1.66 19.70
N GLY A 45 21.13 1.47 19.68
CA GLY A 45 20.22 2.05 20.66
C GLY A 45 20.29 1.33 22.01
N ALA A 46 19.81 1.98 23.05
CA ALA A 46 19.79 1.42 24.40
C ALA A 46 18.78 0.27 24.59
N LYS A 47 17.77 0.17 23.71
CA LYS A 47 16.73 -0.86 23.76
C LYS A 47 16.97 -1.92 22.68
N PRO A 48 16.58 -3.18 22.92
CA PRO A 48 16.58 -4.21 21.87
C PRO A 48 15.73 -3.78 20.66
N GLY A 49 16.09 -4.31 19.49
CA GLY A 49 15.35 -4.03 18.24
C GLY A 49 16.01 -4.68 17.05
N PRO A 50 15.54 -4.38 15.82
CA PRO A 50 16.11 -4.92 14.60
C PRO A 50 17.61 -4.62 14.46
N VAL A 51 18.31 -5.55 13.84
CA VAL A 51 19.74 -5.41 13.54
C VAL A 51 19.90 -5.35 12.02
N ALA A 52 20.32 -4.21 11.53
CA ALA A 52 20.49 -3.96 10.11
C ALA A 52 21.91 -3.57 9.73
N ARG A 53 22.26 -3.83 8.48
CA ARG A 53 23.51 -3.39 7.86
C ARG A 53 23.19 -2.73 6.52
N VAL A 54 23.88 -1.64 6.24
CA VAL A 54 23.85 -0.94 4.95
C VAL A 54 25.27 -0.84 4.40
N ASP A 55 25.47 -1.35 3.19
CA ASP A 55 26.72 -1.27 2.47
C ASP A 55 26.62 -0.13 1.45
N ILE A 56 27.43 0.90 1.61
CA ILE A 56 27.47 2.09 0.76
C ILE A 56 28.41 1.85 -0.41
N HIS A 57 27.91 2.01 -1.63
CA HIS A 57 28.67 1.89 -2.87
C HIS A 57 28.99 3.26 -3.48
N ASP A 58 28.04 4.22 -3.36
CA ASP A 58 28.21 5.59 -3.80
C ASP A 58 28.25 6.54 -2.60
N PRO A 59 29.37 7.24 -2.34
CA PRO A 59 29.46 8.20 -1.25
C PRO A 59 28.46 9.36 -1.29
N ASP A 60 27.85 9.67 -2.44
CA ASP A 60 26.87 10.75 -2.60
C ASP A 60 25.51 10.42 -1.95
N VAL A 61 25.27 9.16 -1.56
CA VAL A 61 24.03 8.72 -0.87
C VAL A 61 23.70 9.64 0.33
N PHE A 62 24.69 10.05 1.12
CA PHE A 62 24.47 10.92 2.28
C PHE A 62 24.10 12.36 1.87
N ALA A 63 24.68 12.85 0.77
CA ALA A 63 24.33 14.17 0.25
C ALA A 63 22.91 14.16 -0.35
N ARG A 64 22.50 13.07 -0.98
CA ARG A 64 21.12 12.86 -1.49
C ARG A 64 20.14 12.79 -0.32
N LEU A 65 20.45 12.05 0.74
CA LEU A 65 19.61 11.97 1.94
C LEU A 65 19.38 13.35 2.56
N ILE A 66 20.42 14.17 2.71
CA ILE A 66 20.28 15.54 3.27
C ILE A 66 19.53 16.48 2.31
N ARG A 67 19.72 16.34 1.02
CA ARG A 67 19.12 17.24 0.01
C ARG A 67 17.68 16.87 -0.32
N GLU A 68 17.40 15.59 -0.49
CA GLU A 68 16.17 15.05 -1.06
C GLU A 68 15.37 14.22 -0.05
N GLY A 69 15.93 14.00 1.16
CA GLY A 69 15.29 13.20 2.20
C GLY A 69 15.18 11.72 1.85
N GLU A 70 14.13 11.09 2.34
CA GLU A 70 13.83 9.67 2.09
C GLU A 70 13.82 9.32 0.60
N LEU A 71 13.27 10.19 -0.25
CA LEU A 71 13.22 9.96 -1.70
C LEU A 71 14.61 9.88 -2.32
N GLY A 72 15.55 10.74 -1.91
CA GLY A 72 16.92 10.68 -2.39
C GLY A 72 17.66 9.43 -1.95
N PHE A 73 17.35 8.94 -0.75
CA PHE A 73 17.92 7.70 -0.23
C PHE A 73 17.36 6.46 -0.94
N SER A 74 16.05 6.43 -1.18
CA SER A 74 15.41 5.35 -1.92
C SER A 74 15.82 5.34 -3.40
N ASP A 75 15.94 6.51 -4.05
CA ASP A 75 16.45 6.62 -5.41
C ASP A 75 17.89 6.06 -5.52
N ALA A 76 18.74 6.36 -4.55
CA ALA A 76 20.08 5.79 -4.48
C ALA A 76 20.08 4.27 -4.37
N TYR A 77 19.12 3.69 -3.63
CA TYR A 77 18.94 2.23 -3.58
C TYR A 77 18.58 1.66 -4.94
N LEU A 78 17.61 2.27 -5.63
CA LEU A 78 17.19 1.81 -6.97
C LEU A 78 18.34 1.83 -7.98
N GLU A 79 19.25 2.79 -7.83
CA GLU A 79 20.42 2.98 -8.70
C GLU A 79 21.64 2.15 -8.26
N GLY A 80 21.54 1.40 -7.15
CA GLY A 80 22.62 0.59 -6.64
C GLY A 80 23.66 1.35 -5.83
N GLY A 81 23.37 2.59 -5.42
CA GLY A 81 24.27 3.41 -4.60
C GLY A 81 24.45 2.87 -3.17
N TRP A 82 23.56 2.04 -2.71
CA TRP A 82 23.71 1.25 -1.48
C TRP A 82 22.95 -0.08 -1.57
N SER A 83 23.31 -1.00 -0.71
CA SER A 83 22.65 -2.29 -0.57
C SER A 83 22.58 -2.72 0.90
N THR A 84 21.82 -3.77 1.16
CA THR A 84 21.69 -4.39 2.48
C THR A 84 21.54 -5.91 2.30
N PRO A 85 22.11 -6.74 3.17
CA PRO A 85 21.87 -8.17 3.15
C PRO A 85 20.45 -8.56 3.58
N ASP A 86 19.78 -7.69 4.34
CA ASP A 86 18.42 -7.89 4.82
C ASP A 86 17.64 -6.57 4.76
N LEU A 87 16.90 -6.40 3.66
CA LEU A 87 16.10 -5.20 3.43
C LEU A 87 14.98 -5.08 4.45
N ARG A 88 14.43 -6.21 4.91
CA ARG A 88 13.36 -6.21 5.88
C ARG A 88 13.83 -5.72 7.25
N ALA A 89 14.93 -6.24 7.75
CA ALA A 89 15.49 -5.77 9.02
C ALA A 89 15.86 -4.28 8.98
N PHE A 90 16.32 -3.78 7.81
CA PHE A 90 16.57 -2.36 7.61
C PHE A 90 15.27 -1.54 7.65
N MET A 91 14.21 -1.97 6.97
CA MET A 91 12.92 -1.27 6.97
C MET A 91 12.25 -1.29 8.34
N ASP A 92 12.31 -2.41 9.06
CA ASP A 92 11.79 -2.50 10.43
C ASP A 92 12.50 -1.50 11.35
N LEU A 93 13.83 -1.38 11.21
CA LEU A 93 14.61 -0.42 11.98
C LEU A 93 14.21 1.03 11.65
N VAL A 94 14.04 1.34 10.36
CA VAL A 94 13.61 2.66 9.89
C VAL A 94 12.22 3.00 10.44
N HIS A 95 11.25 2.10 10.27
CA HIS A 95 9.87 2.36 10.72
C HIS A 95 9.73 2.43 12.23
N LEU A 96 10.53 1.67 12.98
CA LEU A 96 10.56 1.75 14.45
C LEU A 96 11.13 3.10 14.94
N GLY A 97 12.10 3.67 14.22
CA GLY A 97 12.75 4.92 14.55
C GLY A 97 12.15 6.16 13.89
N THR A 98 11.03 6.04 13.16
CA THR A 98 10.49 7.09 12.29
C THR A 98 10.28 8.41 13.04
N GLU A 99 9.65 8.40 14.20
CA GLU A 99 9.32 9.62 14.95
C GLU A 99 10.54 10.27 15.64
N THR A 100 11.58 9.49 15.91
CA THR A 100 12.73 9.97 16.69
C THR A 100 13.92 10.41 15.84
N VAL A 101 14.07 9.83 14.66
CA VAL A 101 15.25 10.04 13.81
C VAL A 101 14.87 10.34 12.36
N TYR A 102 14.02 9.50 11.75
CA TYR A 102 13.88 9.50 10.29
C TYR A 102 12.98 10.61 9.77
N ASP A 103 12.01 11.09 10.53
CA ASP A 103 11.19 12.25 10.16
C ASP A 103 12.01 13.56 10.04
N ASP A 104 13.20 13.61 10.64
CA ASP A 104 14.13 14.74 10.48
C ASP A 104 14.82 14.77 9.11
N PHE A 105 14.84 13.65 8.37
CA PHE A 105 15.39 13.59 7.01
C PHE A 105 14.37 14.03 5.95
N THR A 106 13.76 15.19 6.17
CA THR A 106 12.69 15.70 5.27
C THR A 106 13.20 16.32 3.97
N GLY A 107 14.51 16.49 3.81
CA GLY A 107 15.13 17.12 2.65
C GLY A 107 14.96 18.65 2.61
N LYS A 108 15.46 19.28 1.54
CA LYS A 108 15.37 20.73 1.35
C LYS A 108 14.01 21.16 0.87
N PHE A 109 13.49 22.27 1.38
CA PHE A 109 12.19 22.85 1.06
C PHE A 109 11.88 22.92 -0.44
N LEU A 110 12.84 23.33 -1.27
CA LEU A 110 12.65 23.45 -2.71
C LEU A 110 12.42 22.10 -3.39
N VAL A 111 13.09 21.04 -2.95
CA VAL A 111 12.91 19.70 -3.48
C VAL A 111 11.53 19.16 -3.09
N GLN A 112 11.14 19.34 -1.82
CA GLN A 112 9.79 19.00 -1.38
C GLN A 112 8.71 19.78 -2.12
N ALA A 113 8.92 21.07 -2.37
CA ALA A 113 7.97 21.89 -3.12
C ALA A 113 7.83 21.39 -4.56
N TYR A 114 8.92 20.99 -5.21
CA TYR A 114 8.90 20.38 -6.55
C TYR A 114 8.14 19.06 -6.57
N GLU A 115 8.45 18.15 -5.65
CA GLU A 115 7.75 16.86 -5.57
C GLU A 115 6.26 17.03 -5.25
N ARG A 116 5.90 17.97 -4.39
CA ARG A 116 4.49 18.33 -4.12
C ARG A 116 3.78 18.89 -5.36
N LEU A 117 4.46 19.74 -6.13
CA LEU A 117 3.91 20.25 -7.39
C LEU A 117 3.68 19.12 -8.37
N ARG A 118 4.66 18.22 -8.52
CA ARG A 118 4.57 17.04 -9.37
C ARG A 118 3.40 16.14 -8.93
N PHE A 119 3.30 15.83 -7.63
CA PHE A 119 2.19 15.07 -7.07
C PHE A 119 0.84 15.75 -7.31
N TRP A 120 0.79 17.09 -7.15
CA TRP A 120 -0.42 17.85 -7.42
C TRP A 120 -0.86 17.77 -8.89
N LEU A 121 0.06 17.74 -9.83
CA LEU A 121 -0.23 17.56 -11.26
C LEU A 121 -0.79 16.16 -11.57
N HIS A 122 -0.48 15.14 -10.75
CA HIS A 122 -0.97 13.77 -10.91
C HIS A 122 -2.24 13.47 -10.08
N ARG A 123 -2.92 14.50 -9.55
CA ARG A 123 -4.17 14.32 -8.79
C ARG A 123 -5.22 13.54 -9.56
N ASN A 124 -5.92 12.65 -8.86
CA ASN A 124 -6.88 11.69 -9.40
C ASN A 124 -8.22 12.34 -9.86
N ASN A 125 -8.15 13.38 -10.74
CA ASN A 125 -9.33 13.74 -11.54
C ASN A 125 -9.67 12.58 -12.50
N ARG A 126 -10.89 12.57 -13.07
CA ARG A 126 -11.38 11.46 -13.92
C ARG A 126 -10.40 11.00 -15.00
N LYS A 127 -9.75 11.96 -15.68
CA LYS A 127 -8.77 11.68 -16.75
C LYS A 127 -7.45 11.14 -16.19
N GLN A 128 -6.97 11.71 -15.09
CA GLN A 128 -5.71 11.34 -14.48
C GLN A 128 -5.84 10.02 -13.70
N ALA A 129 -6.94 9.78 -13.00
CA ALA A 129 -7.22 8.51 -12.33
C ALA A 129 -7.13 7.32 -13.32
N LYS A 130 -7.72 7.47 -14.52
CA LYS A 130 -7.59 6.45 -15.57
C LYS A 130 -6.13 6.25 -15.99
N LYS A 131 -5.34 7.31 -16.13
CA LYS A 131 -3.91 7.21 -16.47
C LYS A 131 -3.07 6.60 -15.36
N ASN A 132 -3.32 6.99 -14.09
CA ASN A 132 -2.57 6.48 -12.95
C ASN A 132 -2.85 4.98 -12.73
N ILE A 133 -4.10 4.56 -12.90
CA ILE A 133 -4.47 3.15 -12.84
C ILE A 133 -3.88 2.38 -14.02
N SER A 134 -3.98 2.91 -15.26
CA SER A 134 -3.30 2.30 -16.42
C SER A 134 -1.81 2.13 -16.16
N TYR A 135 -1.12 3.16 -15.69
CA TYR A 135 0.32 3.09 -15.42
C TYR A 135 0.71 1.94 -14.47
N HIS A 136 -0.09 1.72 -13.42
CA HIS A 136 0.18 0.67 -12.46
C HIS A 136 -0.21 -0.74 -13.00
N TYR A 137 -1.36 -0.86 -13.69
CA TYR A 137 -1.85 -2.14 -14.21
C TYR A 137 -1.36 -2.46 -15.63
N ASP A 138 -0.71 -1.53 -16.33
CA ASP A 138 -0.04 -1.75 -17.62
C ASP A 138 1.21 -2.66 -17.51
N LEU A 139 1.59 -3.06 -16.26
CA LEU A 139 2.54 -4.16 -16.04
C LEU A 139 2.03 -5.49 -16.59
N GLY A 140 0.72 -5.59 -16.86
CA GLY A 140 0.06 -6.73 -17.50
C GLY A 140 -0.43 -7.82 -16.54
N ASN A 141 -1.49 -8.51 -16.93
CA ASN A 141 -2.07 -9.61 -16.15
C ASN A 141 -1.05 -10.74 -15.93
N ASP A 142 -0.20 -11.01 -16.93
CA ASP A 142 0.83 -12.06 -16.86
C ASP A 142 1.84 -11.78 -15.76
N PHE A 143 2.25 -10.50 -15.58
CA PHE A 143 3.12 -10.10 -14.49
C PHE A 143 2.48 -10.38 -13.12
N TYR A 144 1.23 -9.95 -12.90
CA TYR A 144 0.55 -10.14 -11.63
C TYR A 144 0.28 -11.61 -11.32
N SER A 145 -0.04 -12.42 -12.33
CA SER A 145 -0.31 -13.86 -12.18
C SER A 145 0.91 -14.68 -11.76
N LEU A 146 2.12 -14.15 -11.93
CA LEU A 146 3.34 -14.84 -11.50
C LEU A 146 3.51 -14.87 -9.97
N TRP A 147 3.00 -13.87 -9.26
CA TRP A 147 3.29 -13.72 -7.84
C TRP A 147 2.07 -13.47 -6.94
N LEU A 148 0.91 -13.11 -7.49
CA LEU A 148 -0.34 -13.17 -6.75
C LEU A 148 -0.83 -14.63 -6.61
N ASP A 149 -1.72 -14.87 -5.66
CA ASP A 149 -2.41 -16.14 -5.51
C ASP A 149 -3.42 -16.40 -6.66
N GLU A 150 -3.98 -17.62 -6.73
CA GLU A 150 -4.91 -18.01 -7.80
C GLU A 150 -6.18 -17.14 -7.87
N THR A 151 -6.53 -16.49 -6.76
CA THR A 151 -7.67 -15.55 -6.75
C THR A 151 -7.35 -14.24 -7.48
N MET A 152 -6.11 -13.98 -7.85
CA MET A 152 -5.66 -12.73 -8.46
C MET A 152 -6.06 -11.52 -7.61
N THR A 153 -5.84 -11.61 -6.31
CA THR A 153 -6.25 -10.56 -5.38
C THR A 153 -5.07 -9.70 -4.96
N TYR A 154 -5.08 -8.45 -5.39
CA TYR A 154 -4.04 -7.47 -5.06
C TYR A 154 -4.52 -6.52 -3.95
N SER A 155 -4.72 -7.10 -2.78
CA SER A 155 -5.11 -6.41 -1.54
C SER A 155 -4.82 -7.32 -0.35
N SER A 156 -4.81 -6.79 0.88
CA SER A 156 -4.54 -7.58 2.08
C SER A 156 -5.46 -8.79 2.19
N ALA A 157 -4.90 -9.93 2.47
CA ALA A 157 -5.63 -11.09 2.98
C ALA A 157 -5.99 -10.90 4.46
N LEU A 158 -6.88 -11.73 4.99
CA LEU A 158 -7.24 -11.78 6.41
C LEU A 158 -6.81 -13.13 6.98
N PHE A 159 -5.71 -13.14 7.71
CA PHE A 159 -5.21 -14.33 8.41
C PHE A 159 -5.81 -14.41 9.82
N GLU A 160 -6.32 -15.57 10.20
CA GLU A 160 -6.82 -15.83 11.55
C GLU A 160 -5.70 -16.33 12.47
N THR A 161 -4.85 -17.21 11.97
CA THR A 161 -3.75 -17.81 12.71
C THR A 161 -2.36 -17.45 12.18
N GLY A 162 -2.30 -16.91 10.96
CA GLY A 162 -1.05 -16.62 10.24
C GLY A 162 -0.45 -17.83 9.51
N GLN A 163 -1.06 -19.02 9.66
CA GLN A 163 -0.56 -20.27 9.06
C GLN A 163 -1.34 -20.68 7.80
N GLU A 164 -2.45 -20.01 7.50
CA GLU A 164 -3.27 -20.29 6.34
C GLU A 164 -2.51 -20.02 5.04
N SER A 165 -2.90 -20.73 3.95
CA SER A 165 -2.46 -20.32 2.62
C SER A 165 -3.00 -18.94 2.27
N LEU A 166 -2.31 -18.22 1.37
CA LEU A 166 -2.74 -16.89 0.95
C LEU A 166 -4.17 -16.92 0.39
N GLU A 167 -4.49 -17.92 -0.42
CA GLU A 167 -5.81 -18.15 -1.01
C GLU A 167 -6.92 -18.31 0.04
N LYS A 168 -6.66 -19.11 1.11
CA LYS A 168 -7.60 -19.23 2.22
C LYS A 168 -7.81 -17.92 2.95
N ALA A 169 -6.74 -17.19 3.19
CA ALA A 169 -6.79 -15.89 3.86
C ALA A 169 -7.48 -14.83 2.99
N GLN A 170 -7.33 -14.88 1.66
CA GLN A 170 -8.10 -14.04 0.73
C GLN A 170 -9.60 -14.39 0.77
N THR A 171 -9.93 -15.67 0.79
CA THR A 171 -11.32 -16.14 0.93
C THR A 171 -11.93 -15.71 2.28
N ALA A 172 -11.18 -15.81 3.38
CA ALA A 172 -11.62 -15.34 4.70
C ALA A 172 -11.89 -13.82 4.71
N LYS A 173 -11.08 -13.02 4.01
CA LYS A 173 -11.34 -11.60 3.81
C LYS A 173 -12.67 -11.35 3.10
N TYR A 174 -12.96 -12.06 2.02
CA TYR A 174 -14.22 -11.91 1.29
C TYR A 174 -15.42 -12.33 2.14
N ALA A 175 -15.29 -13.43 2.88
CA ALA A 175 -16.32 -13.87 3.82
C ALA A 175 -16.63 -12.80 4.85
N SER A 176 -15.58 -12.23 5.48
CA SER A 176 -15.72 -11.16 6.46
C SER A 176 -16.45 -9.94 5.90
N LEU A 177 -16.16 -9.53 4.67
CA LEU A 177 -16.84 -8.40 4.02
C LEU A 177 -18.35 -8.67 3.84
N VAL A 178 -18.73 -9.85 3.36
CA VAL A 178 -20.13 -10.22 3.14
C VAL A 178 -20.88 -10.36 4.46
N ASP A 179 -20.27 -11.01 5.47
CA ASP A 179 -20.87 -11.22 6.78
C ASP A 179 -21.12 -9.90 7.52
N GLU A 180 -20.16 -8.98 7.51
CA GLU A 180 -20.28 -7.66 8.14
C GLU A 180 -21.30 -6.74 7.42
N MET A 181 -21.42 -6.89 6.11
CA MET A 181 -22.45 -6.21 5.31
C MET A 181 -23.85 -6.73 5.66
N GLY A 182 -23.96 -7.98 6.11
CA GLY A 182 -25.21 -8.65 6.41
C GLY A 182 -26.01 -9.02 5.16
N ALA A 183 -25.34 -9.20 4.04
CA ALA A 183 -25.96 -9.58 2.77
C ALA A 183 -26.58 -10.98 2.83
N LYS A 184 -27.72 -11.16 2.17
CA LYS A 184 -28.50 -12.41 2.13
C LYS A 184 -28.52 -12.98 0.71
N PRO A 185 -28.67 -14.32 0.58
CA PRO A 185 -28.83 -14.93 -0.73
C PRO A 185 -29.86 -14.19 -1.61
N GLY A 186 -29.49 -13.91 -2.85
CA GLY A 186 -30.31 -13.14 -3.79
C GLY A 186 -30.14 -11.62 -3.75
N ASP A 187 -29.48 -11.05 -2.74
CA ASP A 187 -29.18 -9.62 -2.67
C ASP A 187 -28.28 -9.19 -3.83
N HIS A 188 -28.43 -7.94 -4.24
CA HIS A 188 -27.65 -7.32 -5.30
C HIS A 188 -26.59 -6.38 -4.72
N ILE A 189 -25.34 -6.72 -4.87
CA ILE A 189 -24.18 -6.00 -4.32
C ILE A 189 -23.49 -5.19 -5.42
N LEU A 190 -23.13 -3.96 -5.10
CA LEU A 190 -22.21 -3.16 -5.90
C LEU A 190 -20.77 -3.37 -5.39
N GLU A 191 -19.88 -3.79 -6.27
CA GLU A 191 -18.43 -3.79 -5.99
C GLU A 191 -17.77 -2.61 -6.68
N ILE A 192 -17.23 -1.68 -5.88
CA ILE A 192 -16.51 -0.51 -6.38
C ILE A 192 -15.02 -0.84 -6.46
N GLY A 193 -14.49 -1.01 -7.68
CA GLY A 193 -13.13 -1.47 -7.90
C GLY A 193 -13.01 -2.99 -7.87
N CYS A 194 -13.60 -3.66 -8.85
CA CYS A 194 -13.71 -5.13 -8.86
C CYS A 194 -12.40 -5.89 -9.18
N GLY A 195 -11.32 -5.18 -9.49
CA GLY A 195 -10.06 -5.83 -9.84
C GLY A 195 -10.22 -6.90 -10.90
N TRP A 196 -9.67 -8.08 -10.67
CA TRP A 196 -9.79 -9.25 -11.55
C TRP A 196 -10.99 -10.16 -11.21
N GLY A 197 -11.97 -9.67 -10.42
CA GLY A 197 -13.25 -10.34 -10.18
C GLY A 197 -13.25 -11.39 -9.07
N GLY A 198 -12.22 -11.45 -8.22
CA GLY A 198 -12.11 -12.46 -7.15
C GLY A 198 -13.23 -12.38 -6.12
N PHE A 199 -13.56 -11.18 -5.63
CA PHE A 199 -14.67 -11.00 -4.70
C PHE A 199 -16.03 -11.30 -5.36
N ALA A 200 -16.25 -10.82 -6.58
CA ALA A 200 -17.51 -11.07 -7.30
C ALA A 200 -17.76 -12.56 -7.54
N GLU A 201 -16.72 -13.33 -7.91
CA GLU A 201 -16.81 -14.79 -8.03
C GLU A 201 -17.18 -15.43 -6.70
N TYR A 202 -16.47 -15.10 -5.63
CA TYR A 202 -16.74 -15.60 -4.27
C TYR A 202 -18.20 -15.30 -3.85
N ALA A 203 -18.62 -14.04 -3.98
CA ALA A 203 -19.93 -13.58 -3.55
C ALA A 203 -21.06 -14.29 -4.32
N ALA A 204 -20.91 -14.49 -5.61
CA ALA A 204 -21.92 -15.16 -6.43
C ALA A 204 -21.95 -16.68 -6.21
N LYS A 205 -20.78 -17.31 -6.06
CA LYS A 205 -20.65 -18.76 -5.97
C LYS A 205 -20.95 -19.28 -4.58
N GLU A 206 -20.35 -18.66 -3.56
CA GLU A 206 -20.37 -19.18 -2.17
C GLU A 206 -21.51 -18.55 -1.33
N ARG A 207 -22.02 -17.39 -1.73
CA ARG A 207 -23.02 -16.64 -0.97
C ARG A 207 -24.32 -16.40 -1.71
N ASP A 208 -24.45 -16.90 -2.93
CA ASP A 208 -25.64 -16.76 -3.80
C ASP A 208 -26.07 -15.30 -4.03
N LEU A 209 -25.09 -14.39 -4.14
CA LEU A 209 -25.33 -12.97 -4.35
C LEU A 209 -25.29 -12.62 -5.84
N ARG A 210 -26.00 -11.55 -6.23
CA ARG A 210 -25.81 -10.89 -7.52
C ARG A 210 -24.81 -9.76 -7.34
N VAL A 211 -23.88 -9.60 -8.29
CA VAL A 211 -22.83 -8.58 -8.19
C VAL A 211 -22.79 -7.72 -9.46
N THR A 212 -22.80 -6.41 -9.28
CA THR A 212 -22.36 -5.45 -10.30
C THR A 212 -21.01 -4.92 -9.91
N GLY A 213 -19.96 -5.29 -10.64
CA GLY A 213 -18.59 -4.82 -10.38
C GLY A 213 -18.18 -3.70 -11.31
N LEU A 214 -17.56 -2.66 -10.76
CA LEU A 214 -17.05 -1.52 -11.52
C LEU A 214 -15.52 -1.53 -11.57
N THR A 215 -14.98 -1.25 -12.75
CA THR A 215 -13.56 -0.96 -12.94
C THR A 215 -13.38 0.11 -14.01
N ILE A 216 -12.25 0.80 -13.96
CA ILE A 216 -11.84 1.73 -15.02
C ILE A 216 -10.65 1.19 -15.84
N SER A 217 -10.23 -0.06 -15.56
CA SER A 217 -9.21 -0.80 -16.31
C SER A 217 -9.84 -1.76 -17.31
N GLN A 218 -9.51 -1.58 -18.60
CA GLN A 218 -9.94 -2.45 -19.67
C GLN A 218 -9.43 -3.89 -19.49
N GLU A 219 -8.17 -4.03 -19.04
CA GLU A 219 -7.54 -5.34 -18.84
C GLU A 219 -8.18 -6.10 -17.68
N GLN A 220 -8.48 -5.43 -16.57
CA GLN A 220 -9.21 -6.03 -15.46
C GLN A 220 -10.62 -6.46 -15.89
N LEU A 221 -11.34 -5.59 -16.61
CA LEU A 221 -12.67 -5.92 -17.13
C LEU A 221 -12.66 -7.20 -17.97
N LYS A 222 -11.75 -7.28 -18.94
CA LYS A 222 -11.61 -8.45 -19.81
C LYS A 222 -11.34 -9.71 -19.02
N TYR A 223 -10.37 -9.66 -18.12
CA TYR A 223 -9.99 -10.81 -17.29
C TYR A 223 -11.15 -11.24 -16.38
N ALA A 224 -11.75 -10.31 -15.65
CA ALA A 224 -12.85 -10.58 -14.73
C ALA A 224 -14.08 -11.18 -15.47
N THR A 225 -14.40 -10.67 -16.66
CA THR A 225 -15.49 -11.21 -17.48
C THR A 225 -15.21 -12.66 -17.88
N GLN A 226 -14.03 -12.96 -18.40
CA GLN A 226 -13.63 -14.32 -18.76
C GLN A 226 -13.63 -15.28 -17.57
N ARG A 227 -13.21 -14.78 -16.39
CA ARG A 227 -13.24 -15.54 -15.14
C ARG A 227 -14.66 -15.98 -14.77
N ILE A 228 -15.61 -15.07 -14.82
CA ILE A 228 -17.01 -15.31 -14.47
C ILE A 228 -17.70 -16.22 -15.51
N GLU A 229 -17.41 -16.05 -16.79
CA GLU A 229 -17.87 -16.95 -17.85
C GLU A 229 -17.38 -18.38 -17.63
N LYS A 230 -16.08 -18.55 -17.31
CA LYS A 230 -15.49 -19.85 -17.00
C LYS A 230 -16.11 -20.51 -15.78
N ALA A 231 -16.48 -19.71 -14.77
CA ALA A 231 -17.13 -20.18 -13.55
C ALA A 231 -18.63 -20.49 -13.74
N GLY A 232 -19.23 -20.15 -14.89
CA GLY A 232 -20.66 -20.34 -15.15
C GLY A 232 -21.56 -19.41 -14.33
N LEU A 233 -21.09 -18.20 -13.99
CA LEU A 233 -21.77 -17.25 -13.11
C LEU A 233 -22.25 -15.98 -13.82
N SER A 234 -22.33 -16.00 -15.15
CA SER A 234 -22.69 -14.83 -15.96
C SER A 234 -24.15 -14.36 -15.76
N ASP A 235 -25.00 -15.18 -15.18
CA ASP A 235 -26.37 -14.84 -14.80
C ASP A 235 -26.43 -14.03 -13.48
N LYS A 236 -25.39 -14.10 -12.65
CA LYS A 236 -25.31 -13.43 -11.33
C LYS A 236 -24.38 -12.24 -11.30
N VAL A 237 -23.35 -12.21 -12.16
CA VAL A 237 -22.28 -11.20 -12.11
C VAL A 237 -22.23 -10.41 -13.43
N THR A 238 -22.20 -9.09 -13.30
CA THR A 238 -22.01 -8.17 -14.43
C THR A 238 -20.90 -7.18 -14.11
N PHE A 239 -19.91 -7.04 -14.99
CA PHE A 239 -18.89 -6.02 -14.87
C PHE A 239 -19.13 -4.86 -15.83
N LYS A 240 -18.77 -3.63 -15.39
CA LYS A 240 -18.89 -2.41 -16.20
C LYS A 240 -17.55 -1.66 -16.22
N LEU A 241 -17.12 -1.23 -17.40
CA LEU A 241 -16.05 -0.26 -17.54
C LEU A 241 -16.60 1.14 -17.22
N GLN A 242 -16.64 1.48 -15.94
CA GLN A 242 -17.34 2.67 -15.48
C GLN A 242 -16.68 3.25 -14.23
N ASP A 243 -16.57 4.58 -14.19
CA ASP A 243 -16.20 5.29 -12.98
C ASP A 243 -17.36 5.21 -11.97
N TYR A 244 -17.06 4.93 -10.70
CA TYR A 244 -18.07 4.80 -9.63
C TYR A 244 -18.93 6.05 -9.49
N ARG A 245 -18.42 7.23 -9.83
CA ARG A 245 -19.14 8.52 -9.81
C ARG A 245 -20.28 8.58 -10.81
N ASP A 246 -20.27 7.72 -11.81
CA ASP A 246 -21.30 7.64 -12.85
C ASP A 246 -22.35 6.55 -12.59
N GLU A 247 -22.16 5.72 -11.56
CA GLU A 247 -23.15 4.71 -11.17
C GLU A 247 -24.43 5.37 -10.63
N ARG A 248 -25.60 4.80 -10.99
CA ARG A 248 -26.91 5.36 -10.60
C ARG A 248 -27.86 4.33 -9.97
N GLY A 249 -27.52 3.05 -10.00
CA GLY A 249 -28.30 1.99 -9.36
C GLY A 249 -28.39 2.14 -7.84
N GLN A 250 -29.30 1.41 -7.24
CA GLN A 250 -29.38 1.23 -5.77
C GLN A 250 -29.21 -0.26 -5.45
N TYR A 251 -28.50 -0.56 -4.40
CA TYR A 251 -28.02 -1.88 -4.07
C TYR A 251 -28.36 -2.27 -2.63
N ASP A 252 -28.48 -3.57 -2.39
CA ASP A 252 -28.73 -4.16 -1.07
C ASP A 252 -27.47 -4.11 -0.20
N GLY A 253 -26.29 -3.96 -0.82
CA GLY A 253 -25.01 -3.77 -0.15
C GLY A 253 -23.95 -3.23 -1.09
N ILE A 254 -22.85 -2.71 -0.51
CA ILE A 254 -21.70 -2.24 -1.29
C ILE A 254 -20.42 -2.82 -0.68
N ALA A 255 -19.57 -3.39 -1.54
CA ALA A 255 -18.19 -3.76 -1.23
C ALA A 255 -17.20 -2.85 -1.97
N SER A 256 -16.11 -2.49 -1.31
CA SER A 256 -14.98 -1.81 -1.96
C SER A 256 -13.71 -2.20 -1.22
N ILE A 257 -12.74 -2.73 -1.96
CA ILE A 257 -11.54 -3.35 -1.39
C ILE A 257 -10.32 -2.61 -1.90
N GLU A 258 -9.69 -1.81 -1.03
CA GLU A 258 -8.47 -1.05 -1.32
C GLU A 258 -8.53 -0.26 -2.64
N MET A 259 -9.67 0.40 -2.86
CA MET A 259 -9.88 1.30 -3.98
C MET A 259 -9.90 2.78 -3.52
N PHE A 260 -10.28 3.03 -2.26
CA PHE A 260 -10.41 4.37 -1.70
C PHE A 260 -9.09 5.15 -1.74
N GLU A 261 -7.98 4.47 -1.58
CA GLU A 261 -6.62 5.01 -1.63
C GLU A 261 -6.32 5.71 -2.96
N ALA A 262 -6.92 5.21 -4.06
CA ALA A 262 -6.77 5.79 -5.39
C ALA A 262 -7.73 6.96 -5.66
N VAL A 263 -8.62 7.31 -4.74
CA VAL A 263 -9.60 8.39 -4.91
C VAL A 263 -8.94 9.76 -4.80
N GLY A 264 -7.98 9.92 -3.86
CA GLY A 264 -7.35 11.19 -3.53
C GLY A 264 -8.22 12.08 -2.65
N GLN A 265 -7.60 12.74 -1.68
CA GLN A 265 -8.28 13.46 -0.57
C GLN A 265 -9.38 14.42 -1.02
N LYS A 266 -9.14 15.17 -2.10
CA LYS A 266 -10.14 16.12 -2.63
C LYS A 266 -11.50 15.48 -2.97
N TYR A 267 -11.51 14.20 -3.30
CA TYR A 267 -12.70 13.48 -3.76
C TYR A 267 -13.29 12.52 -2.73
N TRP A 268 -12.75 12.46 -1.52
CA TRP A 268 -13.29 11.64 -0.44
C TRP A 268 -14.77 11.95 -0.10
N PRO A 269 -15.19 13.23 -0.02
CA PRO A 269 -16.60 13.53 0.17
C PRO A 269 -17.50 12.97 -0.95
N VAL A 270 -17.05 13.06 -2.20
CA VAL A 270 -17.80 12.52 -3.36
C VAL A 270 -17.89 11.00 -3.30
N TYR A 271 -16.84 10.33 -2.83
CA TYR A 271 -16.83 8.87 -2.69
C TYR A 271 -17.87 8.41 -1.66
N PHE A 272 -17.84 8.94 -0.45
CA PHE A 272 -18.80 8.56 0.59
C PHE A 272 -20.23 8.98 0.26
N GLN A 273 -20.41 10.12 -0.39
CA GLN A 273 -21.71 10.51 -0.91
C GLN A 273 -22.24 9.51 -1.95
N THR A 274 -21.36 9.02 -2.85
CA THR A 274 -21.74 7.99 -3.81
C THR A 274 -22.10 6.68 -3.12
N VAL A 275 -21.32 6.23 -2.13
CA VAL A 275 -21.64 5.04 -1.33
C VAL A 275 -23.05 5.19 -0.71
N ARG A 276 -23.31 6.31 -0.04
CA ARG A 276 -24.62 6.59 0.55
C ARG A 276 -25.77 6.55 -0.48
N ASP A 277 -25.58 7.22 -1.62
CA ASP A 277 -26.62 7.36 -2.63
C ASP A 277 -26.90 6.02 -3.36
N ARG A 278 -25.93 5.14 -3.42
CA ARG A 278 -26.09 3.82 -4.07
C ARG A 278 -26.59 2.73 -3.12
N LEU A 279 -26.56 2.96 -1.81
CA LEU A 279 -27.20 2.08 -0.84
C LEU A 279 -28.71 2.32 -0.80
N LYS A 280 -29.51 1.25 -0.75
CA LYS A 280 -30.92 1.32 -0.34
C LYS A 280 -31.03 1.80 1.11
N PRO A 281 -32.16 2.40 1.54
CA PRO A 281 -32.38 2.73 2.94
C PRO A 281 -32.16 1.52 3.86
N GLY A 282 -31.47 1.72 4.98
CA GLY A 282 -31.11 0.65 5.94
C GLY A 282 -30.03 -0.33 5.49
N ALA A 283 -29.58 -0.26 4.24
CA ALA A 283 -28.52 -1.14 3.70
C ALA A 283 -27.12 -0.72 4.18
N ARG A 284 -26.15 -1.62 4.08
CA ARG A 284 -24.77 -1.44 4.57
C ARG A 284 -23.75 -1.54 3.45
N ALA A 285 -22.66 -0.82 3.63
CA ALA A 285 -21.42 -1.04 2.87
C ALA A 285 -20.32 -1.54 3.81
N THR A 286 -19.51 -2.48 3.35
CA THR A 286 -18.26 -2.86 4.02
C THR A 286 -17.09 -2.53 3.12
N LEU A 287 -16.22 -1.66 3.60
CA LEU A 287 -15.12 -1.07 2.87
C LEU A 287 -13.80 -1.54 3.50
N GLN A 288 -12.88 -2.09 2.72
CA GLN A 288 -11.53 -2.36 3.17
C GLN A 288 -10.64 -1.21 2.73
N ILE A 289 -10.03 -0.53 3.70
CA ILE A 289 -9.28 0.71 3.49
C ILE A 289 -7.97 0.65 4.27
N ILE A 290 -6.87 1.03 3.60
CA ILE A 290 -5.59 1.24 4.26
C ILE A 290 -5.61 2.60 4.95
N THR A 291 -5.09 2.65 6.18
CA THR A 291 -4.99 3.89 6.96
C THR A 291 -3.54 4.15 7.38
N VAL A 292 -3.19 5.41 7.51
CA VAL A 292 -1.97 5.84 8.19
C VAL A 292 -2.30 6.19 9.65
N ALA A 293 -1.45 5.83 10.59
CA ALA A 293 -1.69 6.13 12.01
C ALA A 293 -1.95 7.63 12.24
N ASP A 294 -2.92 7.97 13.11
CA ASP A 294 -3.30 9.38 13.39
C ASP A 294 -2.09 10.24 13.77
N ARG A 295 -1.13 9.70 14.54
CA ARG A 295 0.10 10.38 14.94
C ARG A 295 0.99 10.80 13.75
N ARG A 296 0.87 10.12 12.61
CA ARG A 296 1.67 10.37 11.41
C ARG A 296 0.94 11.24 10.38
N TRP A 297 -0.35 11.49 10.58
CA TRP A 297 -1.21 12.15 9.59
C TRP A 297 -0.66 13.50 9.12
N ASP A 298 -0.20 14.34 10.05
CA ASP A 298 0.26 15.69 9.72
C ASP A 298 1.55 15.70 8.88
N VAL A 299 2.43 14.74 9.08
CA VAL A 299 3.63 14.54 8.26
C VAL A 299 3.25 13.95 6.91
N TYR A 300 2.47 12.87 6.91
CA TYR A 300 2.08 12.12 5.72
C TYR A 300 1.30 12.98 4.71
N LYS A 301 0.26 13.70 5.14
CA LYS A 301 -0.58 14.52 4.24
C LYS A 301 0.20 15.64 3.53
N ASN A 302 1.33 16.05 4.08
CA ASN A 302 2.16 17.14 3.59
C ASN A 302 3.42 16.67 2.85
N GLY A 303 3.71 15.38 2.83
CA GLY A 303 4.84 14.77 2.14
C GLY A 303 4.46 14.12 0.81
N VAL A 304 5.47 13.62 0.13
CA VAL A 304 5.36 12.63 -0.95
C VAL A 304 6.37 11.55 -0.62
N ASP A 305 5.89 10.33 -0.43
CA ASP A 305 6.72 9.18 -0.12
C ASP A 305 7.10 8.37 -1.37
N PHE A 306 7.88 7.31 -1.16
CA PHE A 306 8.28 6.38 -2.21
C PHE A 306 7.08 5.74 -2.92
N ILE A 307 6.05 5.36 -2.18
CA ILE A 307 4.87 4.67 -2.71
C ILE A 307 4.09 5.60 -3.63
N GLN A 308 3.88 6.83 -3.21
CA GLN A 308 3.20 7.86 -4.01
C GLN A 308 4.01 8.28 -5.25
N LYS A 309 5.35 8.20 -5.18
CA LYS A 309 6.22 8.56 -6.30
C LYS A 309 6.30 7.47 -7.37
N TYR A 310 6.41 6.21 -6.97
CA TYR A 310 6.79 5.11 -7.85
C TYR A 310 5.69 4.06 -8.07
N ILE A 311 4.83 3.81 -7.08
CA ILE A 311 3.89 2.69 -7.11
C ILE A 311 2.46 3.18 -7.37
N PHE A 312 1.95 4.08 -6.52
CA PHE A 312 0.57 4.58 -6.60
C PHE A 312 0.52 6.11 -6.74
N PRO A 313 0.87 6.67 -7.93
CA PRO A 313 0.82 8.11 -8.15
C PRO A 313 -0.57 8.68 -7.89
N GLY A 314 -0.63 9.72 -7.05
CA GLY A 314 -1.90 10.35 -6.66
C GLY A 314 -2.67 9.61 -5.55
N GLY A 315 -2.16 8.49 -5.06
CA GLY A 315 -2.71 7.76 -3.92
C GLY A 315 -2.63 8.57 -2.62
N MET A 316 -3.61 8.36 -1.73
CA MET A 316 -3.67 9.04 -0.44
C MET A 316 -4.40 8.17 0.58
N LEU A 317 -3.73 7.88 1.68
CA LEU A 317 -4.30 7.13 2.80
C LEU A 317 -4.96 8.10 3.80
N PRO A 318 -6.14 7.81 4.33
CA PRO A 318 -6.70 8.57 5.43
C PRO A 318 -6.09 8.12 6.76
N ALA A 319 -6.10 9.01 7.76
CA ALA A 319 -5.99 8.57 9.15
C ALA A 319 -7.36 8.06 9.66
N PRO A 320 -7.42 7.14 10.65
CA PRO A 320 -8.68 6.61 11.18
C PRO A 320 -9.66 7.70 11.63
N THR A 321 -9.18 8.74 12.30
CA THR A 321 -10.02 9.88 12.73
C THR A 321 -10.59 10.64 11.53
N VAL A 322 -9.78 10.90 10.51
CA VAL A 322 -10.20 11.59 9.29
C VAL A 322 -11.20 10.76 8.50
N LEU A 323 -10.94 9.44 8.37
CA LEU A 323 -11.85 8.51 7.69
C LEU A 323 -13.25 8.52 8.31
N ARG A 324 -13.34 8.45 9.66
CA ARG A 324 -14.62 8.51 10.38
C ARG A 324 -15.33 9.83 10.19
N GLN A 325 -14.60 10.95 10.15
CA GLN A 325 -15.17 12.28 9.90
C GLN A 325 -15.79 12.36 8.49
N GLU A 326 -15.10 11.88 7.46
CA GLU A 326 -15.62 11.88 6.08
C GLU A 326 -16.89 11.01 5.95
N ILE A 327 -16.92 9.84 6.59
CA ILE A 327 -18.09 8.96 6.63
C ILE A 327 -19.29 9.67 7.28
N GLN A 328 -19.09 10.29 8.44
CA GLN A 328 -20.15 11.00 9.17
C GLN A 328 -20.67 12.23 8.40
N GLN A 329 -19.77 12.99 7.78
CA GLN A 329 -20.14 14.15 6.95
C GLN A 329 -20.99 13.76 5.74
N ALA A 330 -20.81 12.56 5.21
CA ALA A 330 -21.66 12.00 4.15
C ALA A 330 -23.04 11.52 4.67
N GLY A 331 -23.28 11.54 5.98
CA GLY A 331 -24.53 11.05 6.59
C GLY A 331 -24.62 9.52 6.58
N LEU A 332 -23.50 8.83 6.75
CA LEU A 332 -23.40 7.41 6.97
C LEU A 332 -23.04 7.12 8.43
N ASP A 333 -23.64 6.09 9.02
CA ASP A 333 -23.31 5.63 10.36
C ASP A 333 -22.25 4.54 10.34
N VAL A 334 -21.20 4.70 11.13
CA VAL A 334 -20.21 3.63 11.34
C VAL A 334 -20.79 2.57 12.25
N VAL A 335 -20.98 1.36 11.73
CA VAL A 335 -21.56 0.22 12.46
C VAL A 335 -20.48 -0.59 13.15
N LYS A 336 -19.38 -0.85 12.46
CA LYS A 336 -18.27 -1.67 12.94
C LYS A 336 -16.96 -1.32 12.22
N SER A 337 -15.86 -1.60 12.88
CA SER A 337 -14.51 -1.47 12.34
C SER A 337 -13.69 -2.65 12.85
N LYS A 338 -12.87 -3.23 11.97
CA LYS A 338 -11.95 -4.34 12.26
C LYS A 338 -10.62 -4.03 11.63
N GLU A 339 -9.63 -3.76 12.46
CA GLU A 339 -8.26 -3.51 12.05
C GLU A 339 -7.48 -4.83 12.02
N PHE A 340 -6.64 -5.02 10.98
CA PHE A 340 -5.86 -6.26 10.79
C PHE A 340 -4.53 -6.05 10.04
N GLY A 341 -3.85 -4.95 10.30
CA GLY A 341 -2.55 -4.61 9.72
C GLY A 341 -1.52 -5.74 9.70
N PRO A 342 -1.36 -6.54 10.79
CA PRO A 342 -0.46 -7.69 10.77
C PRO A 342 -0.75 -8.71 9.66
N SER A 343 -2.00 -8.85 9.23
CA SER A 343 -2.36 -9.68 8.08
C SER A 343 -1.82 -9.13 6.77
N TYR A 344 -1.72 -7.80 6.64
CA TYR A 344 -1.12 -7.20 5.45
C TYR A 344 0.38 -7.42 5.40
N ASP A 345 1.08 -7.32 6.53
CA ASP A 345 2.50 -7.68 6.58
C ASP A 345 2.73 -9.13 6.09
N LEU A 346 1.94 -10.08 6.59
CA LEU A 346 2.00 -11.47 6.13
C LEU A 346 1.70 -11.61 4.63
N THR A 347 0.72 -10.88 4.10
CA THR A 347 0.38 -10.85 2.68
C THR A 347 1.57 -10.37 1.85
N LEU A 348 2.18 -9.24 2.25
CA LEU A 348 3.30 -8.62 1.56
C LEU A 348 4.57 -9.49 1.60
N ARG A 349 4.82 -10.20 2.71
CA ARG A 349 5.92 -11.17 2.80
C ARG A 349 5.73 -12.31 1.81
N ARG A 350 4.53 -12.88 1.71
CA ARG A 350 4.24 -13.94 0.74
C ARG A 350 4.37 -13.46 -0.70
N TRP A 351 3.92 -12.24 -1.01
CA TRP A 351 4.15 -11.65 -2.32
C TRP A 351 5.62 -11.43 -2.61
N TYR A 352 6.39 -10.95 -1.62
CA TYR A 352 7.83 -10.76 -1.74
C TYR A 352 8.55 -12.08 -2.06
N ASP A 353 8.25 -13.14 -1.31
CA ASP A 353 8.86 -14.46 -1.50
C ASP A 353 8.51 -15.00 -2.89
N THR A 354 7.24 -15.02 -3.27
CA THR A 354 6.79 -15.53 -4.58
C THR A 354 7.36 -14.70 -5.74
N PHE A 355 7.39 -13.36 -5.62
CA PHE A 355 7.98 -12.48 -6.63
C PHE A 355 9.46 -12.79 -6.85
N ASN A 356 10.24 -12.99 -5.78
CA ASN A 356 11.65 -13.31 -5.90
C ASN A 356 11.90 -14.74 -6.39
N ASP A 357 11.10 -15.71 -6.01
CA ASP A 357 11.14 -17.08 -6.54
C ASP A 357 10.83 -17.14 -8.04
N LYS A 358 10.03 -16.19 -8.54
CA LYS A 358 9.64 -16.08 -9.95
C LYS A 358 10.47 -15.05 -10.73
N TRP A 359 11.51 -14.48 -10.13
CA TRP A 359 12.26 -13.39 -10.73
C TRP A 359 12.76 -13.67 -12.13
N ASP A 360 13.27 -14.87 -12.42
CA ASP A 360 13.77 -15.22 -13.75
C ASP A 360 12.66 -15.12 -14.82
N GLN A 361 11.42 -15.48 -14.47
CA GLN A 361 10.26 -15.34 -15.36
C GLN A 361 9.88 -13.87 -15.53
N VAL A 362 9.91 -13.08 -14.47
CA VAL A 362 9.67 -11.64 -14.52
C VAL A 362 10.73 -10.93 -15.37
N ALA A 363 12.01 -11.27 -15.19
CA ALA A 363 13.10 -10.72 -15.99
C ALA A 363 12.98 -11.08 -17.48
N ALA A 364 12.50 -12.30 -17.82
CA ALA A 364 12.22 -12.71 -19.18
C ALA A 364 11.10 -11.89 -19.87
N MET A 365 10.23 -11.22 -19.09
CA MET A 365 9.23 -10.29 -19.59
C MET A 365 9.82 -8.89 -19.91
N GLY A 366 11.11 -8.67 -19.67
CA GLY A 366 11.82 -7.43 -19.96
C GLY A 366 11.99 -6.48 -18.75
N PHE A 367 11.66 -6.93 -17.54
CA PHE A 367 11.92 -6.16 -16.33
C PHE A 367 13.37 -6.27 -15.88
N ASP A 368 13.96 -5.15 -15.49
CA ASP A 368 15.37 -5.04 -15.13
C ASP A 368 15.61 -5.11 -13.60
N GLU A 369 16.87 -5.14 -13.19
CA GLU A 369 17.27 -5.17 -11.78
C GLU A 369 16.82 -3.91 -11.00
N ARG A 370 16.70 -2.75 -11.68
CA ARG A 370 16.15 -1.55 -11.07
C ARG A 370 14.68 -1.73 -10.70
N PHE A 371 13.91 -2.40 -11.56
CA PHE A 371 12.52 -2.75 -11.28
C PHE A 371 12.44 -3.75 -10.11
N ARG A 372 13.30 -4.77 -10.08
CA ARG A 372 13.38 -5.73 -8.97
C ARG A 372 13.62 -5.02 -7.64
N ARG A 373 14.59 -4.12 -7.59
CA ARG A 373 14.88 -3.31 -6.40
C ARG A 373 13.66 -2.46 -6.00
N MET A 374 13.01 -1.83 -6.95
CA MET A 374 11.82 -1.01 -6.70
C MET A 374 10.69 -1.84 -6.10
N TRP A 375 10.42 -3.02 -6.64
CA TRP A 375 9.35 -3.89 -6.18
C TRP A 375 9.64 -4.46 -4.79
N ASN A 376 10.86 -4.91 -4.56
CA ASN A 376 11.31 -5.38 -3.26
C ASN A 376 11.26 -4.28 -2.19
N TYR A 377 11.68 -3.07 -2.52
CA TYR A 377 11.59 -1.92 -1.62
C TYR A 377 10.13 -1.64 -1.25
N TYR A 378 9.25 -1.61 -2.24
CA TYR A 378 7.82 -1.42 -2.05
C TYR A 378 7.22 -2.45 -1.09
N LEU A 379 7.35 -3.74 -1.41
CA LEU A 379 6.74 -4.81 -0.62
C LEU A 379 7.28 -4.83 0.82
N THR A 380 8.58 -4.58 0.98
CA THR A 380 9.24 -4.64 2.29
C THR A 380 8.94 -3.41 3.13
N ALA A 381 8.96 -2.20 2.55
CA ALA A 381 8.67 -0.96 3.27
C ALA A 381 7.21 -0.92 3.74
N CYS A 382 6.27 -1.33 2.88
CA CYS A 382 4.86 -1.45 3.28
C CYS A 382 4.69 -2.49 4.38
N GLY A 383 5.31 -3.67 4.27
CA GLY A 383 5.26 -4.71 5.30
C GLY A 383 5.72 -4.19 6.66
N ALA A 384 6.86 -3.51 6.71
CA ALA A 384 7.37 -2.90 7.92
C ALA A 384 6.45 -1.80 8.49
N ALA A 385 5.79 -1.01 7.63
CA ALA A 385 4.84 0.00 8.07
C ALA A 385 3.61 -0.62 8.75
N PHE A 386 3.12 -1.75 8.27
CA PHE A 386 2.00 -2.48 8.90
C PHE A 386 2.42 -3.18 10.19
N ASP A 387 3.59 -3.81 10.21
CA ASP A 387 4.10 -4.52 11.39
C ASP A 387 4.37 -3.56 12.57
N THR A 388 4.85 -2.37 12.30
CA THR A 388 5.13 -1.34 13.31
C THR A 388 3.91 -0.47 13.69
N GLY A 389 2.76 -0.68 13.04
CA GLY A 389 1.55 0.11 13.27
C GLY A 389 1.65 1.57 12.78
N ASN A 390 2.56 1.86 11.84
CA ASN A 390 2.60 3.14 11.13
C ASN A 390 1.50 3.22 10.08
N CYS A 391 1.12 2.08 9.51
CA CYS A 391 -0.08 1.88 8.71
C CYS A 391 -0.92 0.73 9.28
N ASP A 392 -2.20 0.73 8.94
CA ASP A 392 -3.13 -0.37 9.25
C ASP A 392 -4.05 -0.61 8.05
N VAL A 393 -4.74 -1.73 8.02
CA VAL A 393 -5.83 -1.99 7.10
C VAL A 393 -7.09 -2.28 7.90
N THR A 394 -8.18 -1.61 7.55
CA THR A 394 -9.46 -1.75 8.26
C THR A 394 -10.56 -2.20 7.33
N GLN A 395 -11.38 -3.16 7.78
CA GLN A 395 -12.72 -3.34 7.25
C GLN A 395 -13.68 -2.51 8.08
N ILE A 396 -14.21 -1.44 7.48
CA ILE A 396 -15.18 -0.56 8.11
C ILE A 396 -16.56 -0.76 7.48
N THR A 397 -17.53 -1.12 8.32
CA THR A 397 -18.93 -1.28 7.91
C THR A 397 -19.69 -0.03 8.24
N VAL A 398 -20.35 0.53 7.24
CA VAL A 398 -21.17 1.73 7.35
C VAL A 398 -22.60 1.44 6.93
N ALA A 399 -23.57 2.10 7.54
CA ALA A 399 -24.99 1.98 7.22
C ALA A 399 -25.56 3.30 6.69
N LYS A 400 -26.46 3.19 5.72
CA LYS A 400 -27.34 4.29 5.34
C LYS A 400 -28.53 4.29 6.29
N PRO A 401 -28.79 5.39 7.01
CA PRO A 401 -30.02 5.52 7.80
C PRO A 401 -31.29 5.30 6.95
N ASN A 402 -32.37 4.87 7.61
CA ASN A 402 -33.69 4.66 7.00
C ASN A 402 -34.28 5.96 6.49
#